data_731bd2ffce39acf6d8efddbb23e102f1
#
_entry.id   731bd2ffce39acf6d8efddbb23e102f1
#
_cell.length_a   1.000
_cell.length_b   1.000
_cell.length_c   1.000
_cell.angle_alpha   90.00
_cell.angle_beta   90.00
_cell.angle_gamma   90.00
#
_symmetry.space_group_name_H-M   'P 1'
#
loop_
_entity.id
_entity.type
_entity.pdbx_description
1 polymer ?
#
loop_
_entity_poly.entity_id
_entity_poly.type
_entity_poly.pdbx_seq_one_letter_code
_entity_poly.pdbx_strand_id
1 'polypeptide(L)'
;MTDTQSSYKGPERVFSGVQPTGALHLGNYLGALKKFVDLQDQHECLYCIVDLHAITVPQDPAMLKQQTYEIAAAFLASGVNPKKAIVYNQSRVRAHTELAWYFNCVARVGWLSRMTQFKDKAGKNSEAVSVGLYDYPVLQAADILAFKATHVPVGEDQKQHLELSRDIAAKFNNDFNAPNFFPLPEPLIKGPGAKIMSLRDGLKKMSKSDPSDNSRINLTDNADLIAKKIKKAKSDAGVIPATKKELDDRPEVANLVGIYAALSGLSDAQVLSQYEGKGFGVFKPALAELAVEKLQPITELMRRYLSDTEELDRILASGADRANAICDPIIADVRRVIGFSGA
;
A
#
# COMPACT_ATOMS: atom_id res chain seq x y z
N MET A 1 22.79 -19.84 -10.99
CA MET A 1 21.34 -19.52 -10.88
C MET A 1 20.99 -18.86 -12.20
N THR A 2 20.34 -19.62 -13.07
CA THR A 2 20.00 -19.18 -14.43
C THR A 2 18.86 -18.17 -14.34
N ASP A 3 19.12 -16.98 -14.88
CA ASP A 3 18.14 -15.92 -15.13
C ASP A 3 17.01 -16.46 -16.03
N THR A 4 15.97 -17.02 -15.42
CA THR A 4 14.74 -17.32 -16.12
C THR A 4 13.93 -16.02 -16.18
N GLN A 5 14.33 -15.10 -17.06
CA GLN A 5 13.44 -14.03 -17.49
C GLN A 5 12.13 -14.69 -17.93
N SER A 6 11.03 -14.22 -17.33
CA SER A 6 9.67 -14.67 -17.64
C SER A 6 9.47 -14.58 -19.17
N SER A 7 9.20 -15.69 -19.83
CA SER A 7 8.81 -15.73 -21.24
C SER A 7 7.35 -15.29 -21.45
N TYR A 8 6.73 -14.67 -20.43
CA TYR A 8 5.40 -14.08 -20.52
C TYR A 8 5.42 -12.91 -21.54
N LYS A 9 4.50 -12.97 -22.50
CA LYS A 9 4.39 -12.00 -23.62
C LYS A 9 3.19 -11.06 -23.50
N GLY A 10 2.49 -11.09 -22.38
CA GLY A 10 1.36 -10.19 -22.13
C GLY A 10 1.79 -8.77 -21.73
N PRO A 11 0.82 -7.87 -21.54
CA PRO A 11 1.10 -6.49 -21.11
C PRO A 11 1.76 -6.43 -19.73
N GLU A 12 2.64 -5.46 -19.55
CA GLU A 12 3.20 -5.14 -18.25
C GLU A 12 2.16 -4.38 -17.42
N ARG A 13 1.74 -4.98 -16.32
CA ARG A 13 0.76 -4.41 -15.39
C ARG A 13 1.34 -4.29 -13.99
N VAL A 14 1.00 -3.19 -13.34
CA VAL A 14 1.30 -2.95 -11.93
C VAL A 14 0.03 -3.11 -11.11
N PHE A 15 0.06 -3.98 -10.12
CA PHE A 15 -1.02 -4.13 -9.14
C PHE A 15 -0.57 -3.66 -7.77
N SER A 16 -1.40 -2.89 -7.08
CA SER A 16 -1.20 -2.56 -5.68
C SER A 16 -2.51 -2.45 -4.93
N GLY A 17 -2.52 -2.91 -3.68
CA GLY A 17 -3.69 -2.89 -2.81
C GLY A 17 -3.46 -2.10 -1.53
N VAL A 18 -4.49 -1.38 -1.07
CA VAL A 18 -4.50 -0.70 0.23
C VAL A 18 -5.73 -1.10 1.02
N GLN A 19 -5.52 -1.62 2.24
CA GLN A 19 -6.64 -2.01 3.11
C GLN A 19 -7.37 -0.78 3.67
N PRO A 20 -8.71 -0.76 3.64
CA PRO A 20 -9.53 0.28 4.25
C PRO A 20 -9.65 0.07 5.77
N THR A 21 -8.52 0.12 6.47
CA THR A 21 -8.42 -0.03 7.93
C THR A 21 -7.76 1.18 8.54
N GLY A 22 -8.55 2.11 9.08
CA GLY A 22 -8.11 3.36 9.71
C GLY A 22 -7.60 4.42 8.72
N ALA A 23 -7.49 5.65 9.21
CA ALA A 23 -7.10 6.82 8.42
C ALA A 23 -5.69 6.67 7.81
N LEU A 24 -5.53 7.14 6.57
CA LEU A 24 -4.20 7.25 5.97
C LEU A 24 -3.43 8.42 6.58
N HIS A 25 -2.15 8.20 6.76
CA HIS A 25 -1.23 9.16 7.35
C HIS A 25 -0.05 9.48 6.41
N LEU A 26 0.76 10.46 6.77
CA LEU A 26 1.93 10.92 6.03
C LEU A 26 2.84 9.78 5.57
N GLY A 27 3.04 8.76 6.42
CA GLY A 27 3.85 7.58 6.06
C GLY A 27 3.25 6.76 4.92
N ASN A 28 1.91 6.68 4.79
CA ASN A 28 1.24 6.04 3.66
C ASN A 28 1.37 6.90 2.39
N TYR A 29 1.21 8.21 2.52
CA TYR A 29 1.35 9.14 1.41
C TYR A 29 2.76 9.07 0.79
N LEU A 30 3.79 9.30 1.60
CA LEU A 30 5.19 9.32 1.12
C LEU A 30 5.73 7.93 0.76
N GLY A 31 5.24 6.89 1.46
CA GLY A 31 5.70 5.52 1.25
C GLY A 31 5.07 4.81 0.06
N ALA A 32 3.80 5.13 -0.27
CA ALA A 32 3.03 4.42 -1.28
C ALA A 32 2.33 5.34 -2.27
N LEU A 33 1.44 6.27 -1.83
CA LEU A 33 0.58 7.02 -2.76
C LEU A 33 1.35 7.88 -3.74
N LYS A 34 2.42 8.53 -3.30
CA LYS A 34 3.29 9.32 -4.19
C LYS A 34 3.89 8.45 -5.30
N LYS A 35 4.26 7.21 -4.98
CA LYS A 35 4.76 6.25 -5.99
C LYS A 35 3.67 5.82 -6.97
N PHE A 36 2.42 5.70 -6.53
CA PHE A 36 1.30 5.36 -7.42
C PHE A 36 1.10 6.43 -8.48
N VAL A 37 1.23 7.71 -8.09
CA VAL A 37 1.17 8.83 -9.03
C VAL A 37 2.27 8.75 -10.07
N ASP A 38 3.50 8.44 -9.66
CA ASP A 38 4.64 8.34 -10.57
C ASP A 38 4.53 7.13 -11.53
N LEU A 39 3.94 6.03 -11.06
CA LEU A 39 3.82 4.78 -11.82
C LEU A 39 2.73 4.83 -12.90
N GLN A 40 1.62 5.54 -12.66
CA GLN A 40 0.47 5.58 -13.58
C GLN A 40 0.80 6.19 -14.95
N ASP A 41 1.88 6.94 -15.07
CA ASP A 41 2.34 7.52 -16.32
C ASP A 41 3.27 6.60 -17.13
N GLN A 42 3.72 5.51 -16.52
CA GLN A 42 4.70 4.60 -17.09
C GLN A 42 4.15 3.18 -17.34
N HIS A 43 3.09 2.79 -16.60
CA HIS A 43 2.55 1.44 -16.61
C HIS A 43 1.02 1.44 -16.61
N GLU A 44 0.43 0.33 -17.06
CA GLU A 44 -0.99 0.03 -16.81
C GLU A 44 -1.15 -0.34 -15.33
N CYS A 45 -1.69 0.59 -14.53
CA CYS A 45 -1.77 0.45 -13.08
C CYS A 45 -3.19 0.13 -12.61
N LEU A 46 -3.28 -0.85 -11.68
CA LEU A 46 -4.49 -1.20 -10.94
C LEU A 46 -4.26 -0.92 -9.46
N TYR A 47 -5.03 0.00 -8.91
CA TYR A 47 -4.97 0.38 -7.49
C TYR A 47 -6.27 -0.03 -6.81
N CYS A 48 -6.19 -1.09 -6.03
CA CYS A 48 -7.33 -1.76 -5.41
C CYS A 48 -7.47 -1.34 -3.94
N ILE A 49 -8.70 -1.01 -3.53
CA ILE A 49 -9.05 -0.90 -2.12
C ILE A 49 -9.48 -2.29 -1.68
N VAL A 50 -8.61 -2.96 -0.91
CA VAL A 50 -8.75 -4.40 -0.62
C VAL A 50 -9.66 -4.64 0.60
N ASP A 51 -10.94 -4.39 0.42
CA ASP A 51 -11.99 -4.52 1.43
C ASP A 51 -12.28 -5.98 1.83
N LEU A 52 -12.05 -6.96 0.97
CA LEU A 52 -12.12 -8.38 1.33
C LEU A 52 -10.99 -8.78 2.30
N HIS A 53 -9.80 -8.21 2.16
CA HIS A 53 -8.73 -8.42 3.14
C HIS A 53 -9.07 -7.79 4.49
N ALA A 54 -9.80 -6.68 4.51
CA ALA A 54 -10.17 -6.02 5.76
C ALA A 54 -11.05 -6.92 6.64
N ILE A 55 -11.98 -7.69 6.05
CA ILE A 55 -12.90 -8.55 6.78
C ILE A 55 -12.30 -9.87 7.31
N THR A 56 -11.00 -10.11 7.07
CA THR A 56 -10.28 -11.23 7.71
C THR A 56 -10.22 -11.10 9.22
N VAL A 57 -10.42 -9.90 9.73
CA VAL A 57 -10.64 -9.57 11.14
C VAL A 57 -11.98 -8.84 11.30
N PRO A 58 -12.62 -8.89 12.48
CA PRO A 58 -13.90 -8.23 12.69
C PRO A 58 -13.87 -6.75 12.31
N GLN A 59 -14.87 -6.29 11.56
CA GLN A 59 -15.06 -4.91 11.13
C GLN A 59 -16.45 -4.42 11.51
N ASP A 60 -16.58 -3.16 11.86
CA ASP A 60 -17.86 -2.47 11.88
C ASP A 60 -18.27 -2.14 10.43
N PRO A 61 -19.47 -2.53 9.96
CA PRO A 61 -19.87 -2.35 8.56
C PRO A 61 -19.93 -0.87 8.13
N ALA A 62 -20.36 0.04 9.00
CA ALA A 62 -20.44 1.45 8.69
C ALA A 62 -19.04 2.06 8.57
N MET A 63 -18.13 1.67 9.48
CA MET A 63 -16.73 2.08 9.43
C MET A 63 -15.99 1.53 8.21
N LEU A 64 -16.24 0.28 7.83
CA LEU A 64 -15.63 -0.31 6.63
C LEU A 64 -16.03 0.47 5.37
N LYS A 65 -17.30 0.80 5.23
CA LYS A 65 -17.82 1.61 4.12
C LYS A 65 -17.16 2.99 4.10
N GLN A 66 -17.14 3.70 5.24
CA GLN A 66 -16.53 5.01 5.36
C GLN A 66 -15.03 4.97 5.00
N GLN A 67 -14.30 4.02 5.56
CA GLN A 67 -12.85 3.88 5.32
C GLN A 67 -12.54 3.52 3.86
N THR A 68 -13.43 2.79 3.17
CA THR A 68 -13.29 2.55 1.72
C THR A 68 -13.34 3.86 0.94
N TYR A 69 -14.29 4.75 1.28
CA TYR A 69 -14.34 6.07 0.65
C TYR A 69 -13.15 6.96 1.03
N GLU A 70 -12.68 6.88 2.27
CA GLU A 70 -11.47 7.63 2.70
C GLU A 70 -10.22 7.21 1.91
N ILE A 71 -10.04 5.92 1.64
CA ILE A 71 -8.93 5.44 0.80
C ILE A 71 -9.10 5.91 -0.65
N ALA A 72 -10.30 5.82 -1.22
CA ALA A 72 -10.58 6.30 -2.57
C ALA A 72 -10.30 7.81 -2.68
N ALA A 73 -10.81 8.60 -1.74
CA ALA A 73 -10.56 10.04 -1.68
C ALA A 73 -9.07 10.35 -1.56
N ALA A 74 -8.32 9.59 -0.75
CA ALA A 74 -6.90 9.79 -0.59
C ALA A 74 -6.10 9.46 -1.86
N PHE A 75 -6.47 8.41 -2.60
CA PHE A 75 -5.85 8.10 -3.89
C PHE A 75 -6.02 9.28 -4.85
N LEU A 76 -7.25 9.74 -5.05
CA LEU A 76 -7.59 10.80 -5.98
C LEU A 76 -6.95 12.15 -5.55
N ALA A 77 -7.05 12.49 -4.26
CA ALA A 77 -6.48 13.71 -3.73
C ALA A 77 -4.95 13.74 -3.78
N SER A 78 -4.29 12.58 -3.72
CA SER A 78 -2.84 12.47 -3.86
C SER A 78 -2.36 12.57 -5.31
N GLY A 79 -3.29 12.62 -6.30
CA GLY A 79 -2.96 12.76 -7.72
C GLY A 79 -3.13 11.49 -8.55
N VAL A 80 -3.66 10.40 -7.99
CA VAL A 80 -4.03 9.24 -8.80
C VAL A 80 -5.18 9.64 -9.74
N ASN A 81 -4.95 9.52 -11.03
CA ASN A 81 -5.92 9.88 -12.06
C ASN A 81 -6.73 8.64 -12.49
N PRO A 82 -8.05 8.57 -12.20
CA PRO A 82 -8.87 7.40 -12.53
C PRO A 82 -9.07 7.19 -14.05
N LYS A 83 -8.68 8.15 -14.89
CA LYS A 83 -8.64 7.96 -16.36
C LYS A 83 -7.39 7.22 -16.82
N LYS A 84 -6.27 7.32 -16.07
CA LYS A 84 -5.00 6.65 -16.34
C LYS A 84 -4.92 5.30 -15.63
N ALA A 85 -5.05 5.31 -14.31
CA ALA A 85 -5.06 4.11 -13.50
C ALA A 85 -6.49 3.57 -13.30
N ILE A 86 -6.61 2.28 -13.04
CA ILE A 86 -7.86 1.63 -12.65
C ILE A 86 -7.95 1.68 -11.12
N VAL A 87 -8.92 2.43 -10.58
CA VAL A 87 -9.16 2.57 -9.14
C VAL A 87 -10.49 1.94 -8.79
N TYR A 88 -10.50 0.92 -7.94
CA TYR A 88 -11.72 0.19 -7.59
C TYR A 88 -11.60 -0.44 -6.20
N ASN A 89 -12.72 -0.89 -5.62
CA ASN A 89 -12.71 -1.71 -4.42
C ASN A 89 -12.90 -3.19 -4.78
N GLN A 90 -12.15 -4.04 -4.10
CA GLN A 90 -11.97 -5.46 -4.39
C GLN A 90 -13.29 -6.25 -4.46
N SER A 91 -14.22 -5.98 -3.55
CA SER A 91 -15.51 -6.67 -3.47
C SER A 91 -16.42 -6.48 -4.69
N ARG A 92 -16.15 -5.48 -5.56
CA ARG A 92 -16.89 -5.27 -6.82
C ARG A 92 -16.39 -6.15 -7.97
N VAL A 93 -15.29 -6.87 -7.80
CA VAL A 93 -14.67 -7.70 -8.85
C VAL A 93 -14.60 -9.15 -8.38
N ARG A 94 -15.51 -9.99 -8.92
CA ARG A 94 -15.66 -11.39 -8.49
C ARG A 94 -14.42 -12.26 -8.73
N ALA A 95 -13.63 -11.91 -9.73
CA ALA A 95 -12.42 -12.65 -10.09
C ALA A 95 -11.47 -12.88 -8.92
N HIS A 96 -11.39 -11.94 -7.97
CA HIS A 96 -10.56 -12.07 -6.78
C HIS A 96 -10.92 -13.31 -5.94
N THR A 97 -12.20 -13.45 -5.60
CA THR A 97 -12.68 -14.57 -4.77
C THR A 97 -12.75 -15.88 -5.54
N GLU A 98 -13.11 -15.84 -6.81
CA GLU A 98 -13.19 -17.03 -7.64
C GLU A 98 -11.80 -17.62 -7.87
N LEU A 99 -10.84 -16.79 -8.25
CA LEU A 99 -9.47 -17.23 -8.45
C LEU A 99 -8.79 -17.65 -7.14
N ALA A 100 -9.11 -16.99 -6.02
CA ALA A 100 -8.63 -17.41 -4.71
C ALA A 100 -9.07 -18.84 -4.37
N TRP A 101 -10.32 -19.22 -4.71
CA TRP A 101 -10.76 -20.60 -4.53
C TRP A 101 -9.94 -21.59 -5.38
N TYR A 102 -9.71 -21.26 -6.65
CA TYR A 102 -8.90 -22.13 -7.52
C TYR A 102 -7.48 -22.25 -7.00
N PHE A 103 -6.89 -21.16 -6.53
CA PHE A 103 -5.56 -21.16 -5.96
C PHE A 103 -5.47 -21.88 -4.60
N ASN A 104 -6.53 -21.90 -3.81
CA ASN A 104 -6.61 -22.75 -2.62
C ASN A 104 -6.49 -24.24 -2.94
N CYS A 105 -6.94 -24.65 -4.14
CA CYS A 105 -6.77 -26.01 -4.63
C CYS A 105 -5.37 -26.29 -5.21
N VAL A 106 -4.57 -25.25 -5.46
CA VAL A 106 -3.20 -25.36 -5.99
C VAL A 106 -2.17 -25.17 -4.88
N ALA A 107 -2.35 -24.19 -4.00
CA ALA A 107 -1.46 -23.87 -2.90
C ALA A 107 -1.33 -25.05 -1.91
N ARG A 108 -0.24 -25.06 -1.16
CA ARG A 108 0.02 -26.12 -0.17
C ARG A 108 -0.11 -25.55 1.24
N VAL A 109 -0.79 -26.28 2.12
CA VAL A 109 -0.92 -25.91 3.56
C VAL A 109 0.45 -25.61 4.19
N GLY A 110 1.49 -26.39 3.83
CA GLY A 110 2.85 -26.15 4.34
C GLY A 110 3.48 -24.82 3.90
N TRP A 111 3.02 -24.22 2.78
CA TRP A 111 3.46 -22.89 2.36
C TRP A 111 2.83 -21.81 3.26
N LEU A 112 1.53 -21.91 3.50
CA LEU A 112 0.80 -20.97 4.35
C LEU A 112 1.26 -21.04 5.81
N SER A 113 1.53 -22.24 6.33
CA SER A 113 2.03 -22.45 7.71
C SER A 113 3.39 -21.78 7.97
N ARG A 114 4.16 -21.47 6.94
CA ARG A 114 5.46 -20.77 7.05
C ARG A 114 5.34 -19.26 7.00
N MET A 115 4.14 -18.71 6.67
CA MET A 115 3.92 -17.29 6.61
C MET A 115 4.04 -16.64 8.00
N THR A 116 4.99 -15.72 8.15
CA THR A 116 5.29 -15.10 9.46
C THR A 116 4.16 -14.20 9.94
N GLN A 117 3.53 -13.46 9.05
CA GLN A 117 2.47 -12.51 9.42
C GLN A 117 1.22 -13.17 10.01
N PHE A 118 0.90 -14.42 9.65
CA PHE A 118 -0.17 -15.15 10.32
C PHE A 118 0.15 -15.34 11.79
N LYS A 119 1.38 -15.79 12.11
CA LYS A 119 1.82 -16.02 13.49
C LYS A 119 1.77 -14.74 14.33
N ASP A 120 2.17 -13.62 13.74
CA ASP A 120 2.17 -12.31 14.40
C ASP A 120 0.75 -11.81 14.68
N LYS A 121 -0.19 -11.98 13.74
CA LYS A 121 -1.58 -11.52 13.85
C LYS A 121 -2.46 -12.44 14.71
N ALA A 122 -2.25 -13.76 14.63
CA ALA A 122 -3.01 -14.75 15.40
C ALA A 122 -2.65 -14.69 16.91
N GLY A 123 -1.44 -14.26 17.26
CA GLY A 123 -0.99 -14.17 18.64
C GLY A 123 -1.08 -15.52 19.38
N LYS A 124 -1.42 -15.47 20.67
CA LYS A 124 -1.52 -16.67 21.52
C LYS A 124 -2.84 -17.46 21.35
N ASN A 125 -3.83 -16.90 20.68
CA ASN A 125 -5.17 -17.49 20.55
C ASN A 125 -5.50 -17.87 19.10
N SER A 126 -4.66 -18.74 18.53
CA SER A 126 -4.79 -19.16 17.12
C SER A 126 -6.10 -19.89 16.80
N GLU A 127 -6.78 -20.46 17.81
CA GLU A 127 -8.06 -21.15 17.63
C GLU A 127 -9.25 -20.20 17.40
N ALA A 128 -9.13 -18.94 17.79
CA ALA A 128 -10.20 -17.95 17.68
C ALA A 128 -10.10 -17.08 16.41
N VAL A 129 -9.06 -17.26 15.58
CA VAL A 129 -8.90 -16.48 14.35
C VAL A 129 -9.70 -17.08 13.19
N SER A 130 -10.14 -16.22 12.27
CA SER A 130 -10.88 -16.67 11.09
C SER A 130 -9.99 -17.47 10.13
N VAL A 131 -10.59 -18.40 9.39
CA VAL A 131 -9.88 -19.09 8.29
C VAL A 131 -9.33 -18.08 7.27
N GLY A 132 -10.07 -16.99 7.01
CA GLY A 132 -9.61 -15.92 6.12
C GLY A 132 -8.31 -15.27 6.58
N LEU A 133 -8.03 -15.17 7.89
CA LEU A 133 -6.75 -14.67 8.39
C LEU A 133 -5.60 -15.64 8.11
N TYR A 134 -5.86 -16.93 8.00
CA TYR A 134 -4.87 -17.93 7.57
C TYR A 134 -4.67 -17.93 6.06
N ASP A 135 -5.76 -17.71 5.31
CA ASP A 135 -5.84 -17.90 3.86
C ASP A 135 -5.62 -16.62 3.04
N TYR A 136 -5.63 -15.43 3.65
CA TYR A 136 -5.50 -14.17 2.91
C TYR A 136 -4.27 -14.09 1.97
N PRO A 137 -3.14 -14.80 2.19
CA PRO A 137 -2.02 -14.77 1.24
C PRO A 137 -2.38 -15.39 -0.10
N VAL A 138 -3.31 -16.35 -0.13
CA VAL A 138 -3.85 -16.92 -1.38
C VAL A 138 -4.78 -15.93 -2.08
N LEU A 139 -5.63 -15.21 -1.34
CA LEU A 139 -6.42 -14.12 -1.88
C LEU A 139 -5.51 -13.02 -2.46
N GLN A 140 -4.41 -12.68 -1.81
CA GLN A 140 -3.44 -11.71 -2.34
C GLN A 140 -2.78 -12.20 -3.64
N ALA A 141 -2.47 -13.48 -3.76
CA ALA A 141 -2.00 -14.05 -5.02
C ALA A 141 -3.07 -13.96 -6.12
N ALA A 142 -4.34 -14.21 -5.77
CA ALA A 142 -5.45 -14.04 -6.69
C ALA A 142 -5.63 -12.58 -7.12
N ASP A 143 -5.46 -11.62 -6.22
CA ASP A 143 -5.51 -10.18 -6.54
C ASP A 143 -4.53 -9.79 -7.64
N ILE A 144 -3.31 -10.29 -7.54
CA ILE A 144 -2.23 -10.01 -8.49
C ILE A 144 -2.46 -10.73 -9.83
N LEU A 145 -2.78 -12.03 -9.75
CA LEU A 145 -2.80 -12.92 -10.90
C LEU A 145 -4.12 -12.85 -11.69
N ALA A 146 -5.23 -12.37 -11.09
CA ALA A 146 -6.47 -12.11 -11.82
C ALA A 146 -6.29 -11.11 -12.98
N PHE A 147 -5.32 -10.25 -12.88
CA PHE A 147 -4.95 -9.27 -13.92
C PHE A 147 -3.68 -9.66 -14.68
N LYS A 148 -3.10 -10.84 -14.40
CA LYS A 148 -1.77 -11.21 -14.90
C LYS A 148 -0.76 -10.09 -14.66
N ALA A 149 -0.81 -9.44 -13.47
CA ALA A 149 0.11 -8.37 -13.13
C ALA A 149 1.55 -8.89 -13.05
N THR A 150 2.46 -8.16 -13.70
CA THR A 150 3.88 -8.52 -13.79
C THR A 150 4.71 -7.88 -12.69
N HIS A 151 4.21 -6.77 -12.12
CA HIS A 151 4.95 -6.01 -11.12
C HIS A 151 4.06 -5.61 -9.94
N VAL A 152 4.61 -5.68 -8.74
CA VAL A 152 3.93 -5.28 -7.50
C VAL A 152 4.85 -4.36 -6.71
N PRO A 153 4.48 -3.08 -6.46
CA PRO A 153 5.23 -2.20 -5.59
C PRO A 153 5.06 -2.68 -4.14
N VAL A 154 6.07 -3.34 -3.62
CA VAL A 154 6.05 -3.93 -2.27
C VAL A 154 7.10 -3.34 -1.36
N GLY A 155 6.79 -3.28 -0.05
CA GLY A 155 7.78 -3.11 1.00
C GLY A 155 8.44 -4.44 1.36
N GLU A 156 9.49 -4.39 2.16
CA GLU A 156 10.23 -5.57 2.64
C GLU A 156 9.32 -6.62 3.32
N ASP A 157 8.31 -6.15 4.06
CA ASP A 157 7.35 -6.97 4.79
C ASP A 157 6.40 -7.77 3.89
N GLN A 158 6.28 -7.40 2.62
CA GLN A 158 5.40 -8.06 1.65
C GLN A 158 6.15 -9.02 0.69
N LYS A 159 7.48 -9.11 0.78
CA LYS A 159 8.27 -9.98 -0.10
C LYS A 159 7.83 -11.43 -0.03
N GLN A 160 7.59 -11.96 1.18
CA GLN A 160 7.17 -13.35 1.38
C GLN A 160 5.82 -13.66 0.71
N HIS A 161 4.87 -12.70 0.71
CA HIS A 161 3.59 -12.87 0.03
C HIS A 161 3.75 -12.86 -1.49
N LEU A 162 4.65 -12.02 -2.01
CA LEU A 162 4.92 -11.98 -3.43
C LEU A 162 5.62 -13.28 -3.90
N GLU A 163 6.54 -13.83 -3.11
CA GLU A 163 7.14 -15.15 -3.36
C GLU A 163 6.08 -16.24 -3.40
N LEU A 164 5.13 -16.26 -2.45
CA LEU A 164 4.00 -17.18 -2.48
C LEU A 164 3.17 -17.03 -3.76
N SER A 165 2.91 -15.81 -4.21
CA SER A 165 2.18 -15.57 -5.46
C SER A 165 2.92 -16.13 -6.67
N ARG A 166 4.25 -16.03 -6.70
CA ARG A 166 5.11 -16.64 -7.72
C ARG A 166 5.07 -18.16 -7.69
N ASP A 167 5.12 -18.75 -6.48
CA ASP A 167 5.04 -20.20 -6.29
C ASP A 167 3.69 -20.75 -6.76
N ILE A 168 2.59 -20.07 -6.45
CA ILE A 168 1.24 -20.43 -6.89
C ILE A 168 1.14 -20.34 -8.42
N ALA A 169 1.63 -19.25 -9.03
CA ALA A 169 1.64 -19.07 -10.49
C ALA A 169 2.45 -20.16 -11.18
N ALA A 170 3.66 -20.42 -10.71
CA ALA A 170 4.53 -21.46 -11.26
C ALA A 170 3.90 -22.86 -11.15
N LYS A 171 3.31 -23.17 -9.98
CA LYS A 171 2.65 -24.45 -9.75
C LYS A 171 1.40 -24.61 -10.63
N PHE A 172 0.55 -23.58 -10.75
CA PHE A 172 -0.60 -23.60 -11.66
C PHE A 172 -0.17 -23.87 -13.10
N ASN A 173 0.80 -23.09 -13.59
CA ASN A 173 1.32 -23.25 -14.96
C ASN A 173 1.83 -24.67 -15.23
N ASN A 174 2.45 -25.31 -14.24
CA ASN A 174 2.97 -26.68 -14.36
C ASN A 174 1.86 -27.74 -14.23
N ASP A 175 1.03 -27.66 -13.19
CA ASP A 175 0.03 -28.69 -12.88
C ASP A 175 -1.02 -28.83 -13.99
N PHE A 176 -1.34 -27.74 -14.67
CA PHE A 176 -2.33 -27.70 -15.75
C PHE A 176 -1.70 -27.67 -17.15
N ASN A 177 -0.40 -27.94 -17.29
CA ASN A 177 0.31 -27.90 -18.59
C ASN A 177 0.06 -26.61 -19.39
N ALA A 178 0.00 -25.48 -18.71
CA ALA A 178 -0.26 -24.16 -19.28
C ALA A 178 0.97 -23.23 -19.10
N PRO A 179 2.09 -23.48 -19.80
CA PRO A 179 3.33 -22.77 -19.58
C PRO A 179 3.15 -21.27 -19.84
N ASN A 180 3.61 -20.46 -18.89
CA ASN A 180 3.50 -18.99 -18.92
C ASN A 180 2.06 -18.44 -18.97
N PHE A 181 1.07 -19.22 -18.56
CA PHE A 181 -0.31 -18.74 -18.44
C PHE A 181 -0.41 -17.58 -17.45
N PHE A 182 0.14 -17.76 -16.25
CA PHE A 182 0.37 -16.66 -15.32
C PHE A 182 1.83 -16.20 -15.37
N PRO A 183 2.08 -14.87 -15.35
CA PRO A 183 3.43 -14.35 -15.13
C PRO A 183 3.90 -14.69 -13.72
N LEU A 184 5.21 -14.63 -13.51
CA LEU A 184 5.81 -14.66 -12.17
C LEU A 184 6.00 -13.20 -11.73
N PRO A 185 5.12 -12.64 -10.90
CA PRO A 185 5.16 -11.21 -10.58
C PRO A 185 6.46 -10.82 -9.87
N GLU A 186 7.01 -9.67 -10.22
CA GLU A 186 8.26 -9.16 -9.69
C GLU A 186 8.05 -7.97 -8.75
N PRO A 187 8.89 -7.83 -7.71
CA PRO A 187 8.82 -6.69 -6.83
C PRO A 187 9.28 -5.43 -7.57
N LEU A 188 8.44 -4.40 -7.61
CA LEU A 188 8.84 -3.09 -8.13
C LEU A 188 9.50 -2.27 -7.02
N ILE A 189 10.81 -2.44 -6.87
CA ILE A 189 11.62 -1.70 -5.90
C ILE A 189 12.15 -0.44 -6.58
N LYS A 190 11.35 0.62 -6.64
CA LYS A 190 11.85 1.94 -7.05
C LYS A 190 12.29 2.71 -5.81
N GLY A 191 13.60 2.72 -5.55
CA GLY A 191 14.28 3.50 -4.51
C GLY A 191 13.89 3.14 -3.06
N PRO A 192 14.63 3.60 -2.06
CA PRO A 192 14.19 3.51 -0.69
C PRO A 192 12.94 4.41 -0.54
N GLY A 193 11.76 3.80 -0.36
CA GLY A 193 10.58 4.56 0.06
C GLY A 193 10.91 5.28 1.37
N ALA A 194 10.50 6.52 1.51
CA ALA A 194 10.71 7.25 2.75
C ALA A 194 10.06 6.46 3.90
N LYS A 195 10.89 5.85 4.76
CA LYS A 195 10.44 5.16 5.94
C LYS A 195 10.15 6.21 7.01
N ILE A 196 8.90 6.62 7.10
CA ILE A 196 8.47 7.63 8.06
C ILE A 196 8.20 6.97 9.40
N MET A 197 8.88 7.46 10.43
CA MET A 197 8.75 6.97 11.79
C MET A 197 7.72 7.79 12.58
N SER A 198 7.30 7.28 13.74
CA SER A 198 6.41 7.97 14.66
C SER A 198 7.00 9.33 15.07
N LEU A 199 6.16 10.36 15.17
CA LEU A 199 6.57 11.65 15.71
C LEU A 199 6.91 11.62 17.23
N ARG A 200 6.58 10.51 17.89
CA ARG A 200 6.81 10.29 19.33
C ARG A 200 7.95 9.31 19.63
N ASP A 201 8.36 8.54 18.62
CA ASP A 201 9.38 7.51 18.75
C ASP A 201 10.04 7.25 17.39
N GLY A 202 11.22 7.78 17.20
CA GLY A 202 11.98 7.68 15.95
C GLY A 202 12.42 6.26 15.58
N LEU A 203 12.25 5.28 16.46
CA LEU A 203 12.55 3.86 16.20
C LEU A 203 11.34 3.07 15.75
N LYS A 204 10.11 3.58 15.97
CA LYS A 204 8.87 2.92 15.58
C LYS A 204 8.30 3.52 14.30
N LYS A 205 7.94 2.66 13.33
CA LYS A 205 7.27 3.10 12.10
C LYS A 205 5.96 3.84 12.45
N MET A 206 5.70 4.95 11.76
CA MET A 206 4.40 5.64 11.86
C MET A 206 3.27 4.65 11.54
N SER A 207 2.30 4.53 12.43
CA SER A 207 1.28 3.49 12.38
C SER A 207 -0.11 4.03 12.70
N LYS A 208 -1.12 3.48 12.00
CA LYS A 208 -2.54 3.73 12.27
C LYS A 208 -2.97 3.19 13.65
N SER A 209 -2.34 2.14 14.13
CA SER A 209 -2.69 1.45 15.39
C SER A 209 -2.06 2.06 16.63
N ASP A 210 -1.21 3.11 16.49
CA ASP A 210 -0.68 3.81 17.67
C ASP A 210 -1.82 4.51 18.41
N PRO A 211 -1.97 4.31 19.73
CA PRO A 211 -3.05 4.91 20.50
C PRO A 211 -2.96 6.44 20.57
N SER A 212 -1.76 7.00 20.38
CA SER A 212 -1.56 8.46 20.39
C SER A 212 -1.73 9.05 18.99
N ASP A 213 -2.74 9.90 18.79
CA ASP A 213 -2.90 10.64 17.53
C ASP A 213 -1.74 11.61 17.25
N ASN A 214 -0.99 12.05 18.29
CA ASN A 214 0.22 12.86 18.11
C ASN A 214 1.42 12.07 17.56
N SER A 215 1.31 10.76 17.37
CA SER A 215 2.36 9.91 16.78
C SER A 215 2.44 10.02 15.26
N ARG A 216 1.39 10.54 14.62
CA ARG A 216 1.22 10.59 13.15
C ARG A 216 0.56 11.87 12.69
N ILE A 217 0.76 12.19 11.42
CA ILE A 217 -0.01 13.22 10.70
C ILE A 217 -0.97 12.47 9.80
N ASN A 218 -2.28 12.60 10.06
CA ASN A 218 -3.30 12.02 9.19
C ASN A 218 -3.50 12.92 7.95
N LEU A 219 -3.85 12.34 6.81
CA LEU A 219 -4.14 13.12 5.60
C LEU A 219 -5.42 13.97 5.72
N THR A 220 -6.22 13.73 6.76
CA THR A 220 -7.42 14.49 7.11
C THR A 220 -7.15 15.62 8.12
N ASP A 221 -5.93 15.72 8.67
CA ASP A 221 -5.57 16.77 9.63
C ASP A 221 -5.58 18.13 8.93
N ASN A 222 -6.16 19.15 9.58
CA ASN A 222 -6.09 20.51 9.10
C ASN A 222 -4.72 21.15 9.38
N ALA A 223 -4.46 22.32 8.80
CA ALA A 223 -3.20 23.05 8.92
C ALA A 223 -2.74 23.25 10.37
N ASP A 224 -3.66 23.68 11.25
CA ASP A 224 -3.35 23.93 12.67
C ASP A 224 -2.94 22.63 13.38
N LEU A 225 -3.63 21.53 13.09
CA LEU A 225 -3.34 20.25 13.71
C LEU A 225 -2.00 19.66 13.21
N ILE A 226 -1.70 19.80 11.90
CA ILE A 226 -0.40 19.43 11.32
C ILE A 226 0.72 20.20 12.02
N ALA A 227 0.61 21.52 12.09
CA ALA A 227 1.60 22.39 12.74
C ALA A 227 1.77 22.04 14.22
N LYS A 228 0.67 21.81 14.95
CA LYS A 228 0.67 21.40 16.35
C LYS A 228 1.36 20.07 16.57
N LYS A 229 1.10 19.07 15.73
CA LYS A 229 1.72 17.72 15.82
C LYS A 229 3.23 17.79 15.57
N ILE A 230 3.68 18.54 14.57
CA ILE A 230 5.10 18.76 14.27
C ILE A 230 5.79 19.50 15.41
N LYS A 231 5.19 20.56 15.95
CA LYS A 231 5.73 21.29 17.11
C LYS A 231 5.91 20.37 18.30
N LYS A 232 4.99 19.44 18.55
CA LYS A 232 5.02 18.46 19.65
C LYS A 232 5.84 17.21 19.34
N ALA A 233 6.34 17.03 18.11
CA ALA A 233 7.17 15.90 17.76
C ALA A 233 8.38 15.81 18.68
N LYS A 234 8.78 14.58 19.03
CA LYS A 234 9.94 14.37 19.91
C LYS A 234 11.22 14.82 19.19
N SER A 235 12.11 15.46 19.92
CA SER A 235 13.47 15.82 19.52
C SER A 235 14.33 15.92 20.75
N ASP A 236 15.64 15.84 20.61
CA ASP A 236 16.58 16.08 21.70
C ASP A 236 16.83 17.59 21.91
N ALA A 237 17.76 17.91 22.83
CA ALA A 237 18.14 19.28 23.15
C ALA A 237 19.23 19.85 22.25
N GLY A 238 19.72 19.09 21.27
CA GLY A 238 20.81 19.50 20.38
C GLY A 238 20.36 20.42 19.25
N VAL A 239 21.27 20.61 18.31
CA VAL A 239 21.01 21.33 17.05
C VAL A 239 20.94 20.34 15.89
N ILE A 240 20.51 20.80 14.72
CA ILE A 240 20.57 20.01 13.47
C ILE A 240 22.05 19.77 13.14
N PRO A 241 22.47 18.50 12.94
CA PRO A 241 23.87 18.16 12.67
C PRO A 241 24.27 18.50 11.22
N ALA A 242 25.58 18.53 10.97
CA ALA A 242 26.14 18.76 9.65
C ALA A 242 26.06 17.54 8.74
N THR A 243 26.17 16.33 9.32
CA THR A 243 26.36 15.09 8.57
C THR A 243 25.29 14.03 8.90
N LYS A 244 25.03 13.15 7.93
CA LYS A 244 24.11 12.04 8.11
C LYS A 244 24.58 11.05 9.18
N LYS A 245 25.88 10.87 9.36
CA LYS A 245 26.46 9.98 10.36
C LYS A 245 26.09 10.39 11.81
N GLU A 246 25.98 11.69 12.04
CA GLU A 246 25.56 12.21 13.35
C GLU A 246 24.06 11.98 13.67
N LEU A 247 23.28 11.52 12.68
CA LEU A 247 21.90 11.13 12.86
C LEU A 247 21.72 9.68 13.38
N ASP A 248 22.76 8.84 13.28
CA ASP A 248 22.67 7.40 13.60
C ASP A 248 22.20 7.16 15.04
N ASP A 249 22.65 7.99 15.99
CA ASP A 249 22.25 7.93 17.39
C ASP A 249 21.10 8.91 17.76
N ARG A 250 20.48 9.54 16.77
CA ARG A 250 19.44 10.57 16.95
C ARG A 250 18.19 10.27 16.08
N PRO A 251 17.48 9.14 16.33
CA PRO A 251 16.44 8.63 15.44
C PRO A 251 15.24 9.59 15.26
N GLU A 252 14.89 10.38 16.29
CA GLU A 252 13.82 11.38 16.19
C GLU A 252 14.23 12.52 15.23
N VAL A 253 15.49 12.96 15.31
CA VAL A 253 16.03 14.00 14.40
C VAL A 253 16.13 13.48 12.99
N ALA A 254 16.65 12.26 12.82
CA ALA A 254 16.70 11.57 11.52
C ALA A 254 15.30 11.48 10.88
N ASN A 255 14.27 11.16 11.66
CA ASN A 255 12.89 11.13 11.18
C ASN A 255 12.40 12.51 10.72
N LEU A 256 12.61 13.57 11.49
CA LEU A 256 12.16 14.92 11.12
C LEU A 256 12.89 15.44 9.87
N VAL A 257 14.22 15.20 9.76
CA VAL A 257 15.02 15.52 8.57
C VAL A 257 14.52 14.73 7.35
N GLY A 258 14.27 13.42 7.52
CA GLY A 258 13.74 12.56 6.46
C GLY A 258 12.34 12.97 6.00
N ILE A 259 11.45 13.42 6.90
CA ILE A 259 10.14 13.97 6.56
C ILE A 259 10.31 15.26 5.73
N TYR A 260 11.21 16.16 6.16
CA TYR A 260 11.48 17.40 5.42
C TYR A 260 12.00 17.08 4.01
N ALA A 261 12.99 16.21 3.91
CA ALA A 261 13.57 15.77 2.63
C ALA A 261 12.50 15.18 1.69
N ALA A 262 11.66 14.26 2.20
CA ALA A 262 10.62 13.61 1.40
C ALA A 262 9.51 14.58 0.91
N LEU A 263 9.18 15.62 1.70
CA LEU A 263 8.20 16.63 1.34
C LEU A 263 8.76 17.70 0.39
N SER A 264 10.02 18.11 0.59
CA SER A 264 10.68 19.12 -0.24
C SER A 264 11.25 18.60 -1.56
N GLY A 265 11.49 17.29 -1.66
CA GLY A 265 12.23 16.67 -2.76
C GLY A 265 13.75 16.82 -2.65
N LEU A 266 14.26 17.38 -1.56
CA LEU A 266 15.69 17.48 -1.28
C LEU A 266 16.24 16.15 -0.75
N SER A 267 17.54 15.96 -0.84
CA SER A 267 18.22 14.88 -0.11
C SER A 267 18.42 15.25 1.37
N ASP A 268 18.57 14.24 2.24
CA ASP A 268 18.90 14.46 3.65
C ASP A 268 20.10 15.39 3.82
N ALA A 269 21.14 15.21 3.00
CA ALA A 269 22.35 16.02 3.04
C ALA A 269 22.10 17.52 2.74
N GLN A 270 21.21 17.81 1.78
CA GLN A 270 20.81 19.19 1.47
C GLN A 270 20.03 19.83 2.61
N VAL A 271 19.11 19.05 3.24
CA VAL A 271 18.37 19.53 4.41
C VAL A 271 19.30 19.80 5.59
N LEU A 272 20.24 18.90 5.86
CA LEU A 272 21.24 19.08 6.91
C LEU A 272 22.08 20.35 6.66
N SER A 273 22.61 20.53 5.45
CA SER A 273 23.37 21.74 5.09
C SER A 273 22.57 23.04 5.26
N GLN A 274 21.25 23.02 4.95
CA GLN A 274 20.38 24.19 5.08
C GLN A 274 20.14 24.59 6.55
N TYR A 275 20.12 23.61 7.45
CA TYR A 275 19.73 23.79 8.85
C TYR A 275 20.86 23.50 9.84
N GLU A 276 22.08 23.22 9.39
CA GLU A 276 23.25 22.97 10.23
C GLU A 276 23.38 24.02 11.34
N GLY A 277 23.56 23.55 12.57
CA GLY A 277 23.72 24.38 13.76
C GLY A 277 22.47 25.10 14.24
N LYS A 278 21.32 24.99 13.51
CA LYS A 278 20.06 25.60 13.94
C LYS A 278 19.33 24.69 14.95
N GLY A 279 18.75 25.29 15.95
CA GLY A 279 17.93 24.58 16.94
C GLY A 279 16.54 24.24 16.41
N PHE A 280 15.83 23.35 17.13
CA PHE A 280 14.48 22.90 16.78
C PHE A 280 13.43 24.02 16.83
N GLY A 281 13.70 25.12 17.52
CA GLY A 281 12.87 26.34 17.49
C GLY A 281 12.79 27.00 16.10
N VAL A 282 13.80 26.76 15.23
CA VAL A 282 13.84 27.21 13.84
C VAL A 282 13.38 26.08 12.89
N PHE A 283 13.90 24.87 13.08
CA PHE A 283 13.66 23.75 12.17
C PHE A 283 12.20 23.25 12.17
N LYS A 284 11.57 23.08 13.34
CA LYS A 284 10.18 22.58 13.41
C LYS A 284 9.14 23.52 12.81
N PRO A 285 9.22 24.86 13.01
CA PRO A 285 8.34 25.78 12.28
C PRO A 285 8.49 25.67 10.77
N ALA A 286 9.72 25.62 10.24
CA ALA A 286 9.96 25.47 8.81
C ALA A 286 9.43 24.12 8.27
N LEU A 287 9.60 23.02 9.01
CA LEU A 287 9.01 21.73 8.67
C LEU A 287 7.47 21.78 8.72
N ALA A 288 6.89 22.51 9.68
CA ALA A 288 5.43 22.65 9.79
C ALA A 288 4.85 23.42 8.60
N GLU A 289 5.47 24.54 8.22
CA GLU A 289 5.09 25.32 7.05
C GLU A 289 5.14 24.47 5.77
N LEU A 290 6.25 23.77 5.54
CA LEU A 290 6.39 22.85 4.41
C LEU A 290 5.34 21.74 4.42
N ALA A 291 5.09 21.12 5.58
CA ALA A 291 4.11 20.04 5.69
C ALA A 291 2.69 20.55 5.41
N VAL A 292 2.32 21.73 5.92
CA VAL A 292 1.04 22.37 5.64
C VAL A 292 0.92 22.68 4.16
N GLU A 293 1.93 23.33 3.56
CA GLU A 293 1.95 23.65 2.11
C GLU A 293 1.68 22.41 1.24
N LYS A 294 2.31 21.27 1.56
CA LYS A 294 2.21 20.06 0.74
C LYS A 294 0.96 19.22 1.04
N LEU A 295 0.46 19.21 2.27
CA LEU A 295 -0.65 18.33 2.68
C LEU A 295 -2.01 19.03 2.65
N GLN A 296 -2.07 20.34 2.87
CA GLN A 296 -3.35 21.06 2.88
C GLN A 296 -4.15 20.89 1.58
N PRO A 297 -3.57 20.97 0.36
CA PRO A 297 -4.32 20.74 -0.87
C PRO A 297 -4.90 19.31 -0.93
N ILE A 298 -4.16 18.31 -0.43
CA ILE A 298 -4.62 16.93 -0.36
C ILE A 298 -5.79 16.81 0.61
N THR A 299 -5.65 17.39 1.81
CA THR A 299 -6.72 17.39 2.84
C THR A 299 -7.99 18.03 2.35
N GLU A 300 -7.90 19.18 1.69
CA GLU A 300 -9.05 19.91 1.15
C GLU A 300 -9.76 19.13 0.05
N LEU A 301 -8.99 18.54 -0.86
CA LEU A 301 -9.54 17.72 -1.93
C LEU A 301 -10.16 16.41 -1.41
N MET A 302 -9.53 15.76 -0.42
CA MET A 302 -10.14 14.62 0.29
C MET A 302 -11.48 15.00 0.91
N ARG A 303 -11.55 16.15 1.60
CA ARG A 303 -12.78 16.63 2.23
C ARG A 303 -13.88 16.88 1.20
N ARG A 304 -13.53 17.44 0.03
CA ARG A 304 -14.46 17.62 -1.08
C ARG A 304 -15.00 16.29 -1.58
N TYR A 305 -14.15 15.30 -1.83
CA TYR A 305 -14.59 13.97 -2.27
C TYR A 305 -15.45 13.26 -1.23
N LEU A 306 -15.12 13.38 0.05
CA LEU A 306 -15.89 12.77 1.14
C LEU A 306 -17.25 13.46 1.37
N SER A 307 -17.43 14.70 0.93
CA SER A 307 -18.73 15.38 0.94
C SER A 307 -19.63 14.97 -0.23
N ASP A 308 -19.08 14.34 -1.29
CA ASP A 308 -19.81 13.78 -2.44
C ASP A 308 -19.43 12.31 -2.67
N THR A 309 -20.00 11.44 -1.85
CA THR A 309 -19.76 10.00 -1.95
C THR A 309 -20.33 9.37 -3.23
N GLU A 310 -21.29 10.02 -3.91
CA GLU A 310 -21.81 9.56 -5.19
C GLU A 310 -20.77 9.69 -6.30
N GLU A 311 -19.95 10.77 -6.27
CA GLU A 311 -18.80 10.89 -7.20
C GLU A 311 -17.81 9.76 -6.99
N LEU A 312 -17.48 9.43 -5.72
CA LEU A 312 -16.59 8.32 -5.39
C LEU A 312 -17.14 6.97 -5.85
N ASP A 313 -18.45 6.72 -5.62
CA ASP A 313 -19.10 5.48 -6.08
C ASP A 313 -19.06 5.34 -7.61
N ARG A 314 -19.30 6.41 -8.35
CA ARG A 314 -19.18 6.39 -9.83
C ARG A 314 -17.76 6.08 -10.30
N ILE A 315 -16.75 6.66 -9.64
CA ILE A 315 -15.35 6.39 -9.98
C ILE A 315 -15.00 4.92 -9.67
N LEU A 316 -15.37 4.42 -8.50
CA LEU A 316 -15.10 3.04 -8.09
C LEU A 316 -15.86 2.02 -8.96
N ALA A 317 -17.11 2.33 -9.34
CA ALA A 317 -17.89 1.49 -10.25
C ALA A 317 -17.25 1.42 -11.65
N SER A 318 -16.91 2.58 -12.23
CA SER A 318 -16.21 2.64 -13.52
C SER A 318 -14.87 1.92 -13.48
N GLY A 319 -14.14 2.03 -12.36
CA GLY A 319 -12.90 1.28 -12.14
C GLY A 319 -13.13 -0.23 -12.09
N ALA A 320 -14.19 -0.67 -11.40
CA ALA A 320 -14.56 -2.08 -11.32
C ALA A 320 -14.98 -2.64 -12.68
N ASP A 321 -15.73 -1.87 -13.50
CA ASP A 321 -16.09 -2.29 -14.86
C ASP A 321 -14.84 -2.50 -15.73
N ARG A 322 -13.89 -1.58 -15.68
CA ARG A 322 -12.60 -1.71 -16.37
C ARG A 322 -11.77 -2.89 -15.87
N ALA A 323 -11.77 -3.12 -14.56
CA ALA A 323 -11.09 -4.26 -13.95
C ALA A 323 -11.74 -5.59 -14.40
N ASN A 324 -13.08 -5.68 -14.37
CA ASN A 324 -13.81 -6.86 -14.85
C ASN A 324 -13.53 -7.13 -16.33
N ALA A 325 -13.50 -6.10 -17.19
CA ALA A 325 -13.16 -6.26 -18.60
C ALA A 325 -11.77 -6.89 -18.85
N ILE A 326 -10.82 -6.71 -17.90
CA ILE A 326 -9.50 -7.35 -17.96
C ILE A 326 -9.56 -8.77 -17.42
N CYS A 327 -10.17 -8.97 -16.24
CA CYS A 327 -10.06 -10.26 -15.55
C CYS A 327 -11.09 -11.31 -16.01
N ASP A 328 -12.28 -10.93 -16.47
CA ASP A 328 -13.29 -11.90 -16.91
C ASP A 328 -12.80 -12.85 -18.03
N PRO A 329 -12.13 -12.38 -19.09
CA PRO A 329 -11.52 -13.29 -20.06
C PRO A 329 -10.45 -14.20 -19.46
N ILE A 330 -9.66 -13.68 -18.51
CA ILE A 330 -8.62 -14.47 -17.84
C ILE A 330 -9.26 -15.58 -17.00
N ILE A 331 -10.34 -15.28 -16.27
CA ILE A 331 -11.08 -16.29 -15.49
C ILE A 331 -11.72 -17.34 -16.39
N ALA A 332 -12.29 -16.94 -17.54
CA ALA A 332 -12.82 -17.87 -18.53
C ALA A 332 -11.72 -18.81 -19.06
N ASP A 333 -10.52 -18.28 -19.32
CA ASP A 333 -9.37 -19.10 -19.71
C ASP A 333 -8.91 -20.02 -18.57
N VAL A 334 -8.89 -19.56 -17.32
CA VAL A 334 -8.59 -20.39 -16.15
C VAL A 334 -9.55 -21.56 -16.05
N ARG A 335 -10.85 -21.32 -16.17
CA ARG A 335 -11.89 -22.37 -16.15
C ARG A 335 -11.66 -23.42 -17.25
N ARG A 336 -11.30 -22.96 -18.45
CA ARG A 336 -10.98 -23.84 -19.59
C ARG A 336 -9.72 -24.66 -19.32
N VAL A 337 -8.68 -24.06 -18.79
CA VAL A 337 -7.42 -24.73 -18.47
C VAL A 337 -7.61 -25.76 -17.35
N ILE A 338 -8.43 -25.49 -16.35
CA ILE A 338 -8.79 -26.43 -15.28
C ILE A 338 -9.67 -27.58 -15.84
N GLY A 339 -10.41 -27.37 -16.92
CA GLY A 339 -11.27 -28.38 -17.56
C GLY A 339 -12.71 -28.38 -17.04
N PHE A 340 -13.22 -27.22 -16.60
CA PHE A 340 -14.63 -27.14 -16.21
C PHE A 340 -15.56 -27.20 -17.41
N SER A 341 -16.69 -27.93 -17.28
CA SER A 341 -17.73 -27.98 -18.30
C SER A 341 -18.44 -26.63 -18.41
N GLY A 342 -18.67 -26.17 -19.66
CA GLY A 342 -19.34 -24.91 -19.93
C GLY A 342 -18.47 -23.66 -19.77
N ALA A 343 -17.14 -23.83 -19.78
CA ALA A 343 -16.16 -22.75 -19.74
C ALA A 343 -15.80 -22.28 -21.16
#